data_0ebb249c7348f84c17b3f6fd4d694888
#
_entry.id   0ebb249c7348f84c17b3f6fd4d694888
#
_cell.length_a   1.000
_cell.length_b   1.000
_cell.length_c   1.000
_cell.angle_alpha   90.00
_cell.angle_beta   90.00
_cell.angle_gamma   90.00
#
_symmetry.space_group_name_H-M   'P 1'
#
loop_
_entity.id
_entity.type
_entity.pdbx_description
1 polymer ?
#
loop_
_entity_poly.entity_id
_entity_poly.type
_entity_poly.pdbx_seq_one_letter_code
_entity_poly.pdbx_strand_id
1 'polypeptide(L)'
;MTHLIILDNEAVQALASPAHRKHRQALAYLQVIANRKQRASGIQAVVPTAVRVEAGWDRTSPAWALLNRLRITDSSLDSPAASTAAAIRSQAGVSVADAHIGAVIGAAVATSITVVTSDPADMRRMAGDKPVTIAAI
;
A
#
# COMPACT_ATOMS: atom_id res chain seq x y z
N MET A 1 -18.73 1.23 -7.57
CA MET A 1 -18.06 1.69 -6.33
C MET A 1 -16.77 0.92 -6.17
N THR A 2 -15.65 1.62 -6.00
CA THR A 2 -14.32 1.00 -5.91
C THR A 2 -13.67 1.32 -4.57
N HIS A 3 -12.88 0.37 -4.07
CA HIS A 3 -12.11 0.55 -2.86
C HIS A 3 -10.66 0.13 -3.12
N LEU A 4 -9.74 1.03 -2.85
CA LEU A 4 -8.31 0.78 -3.03
C LEU A 4 -7.64 0.59 -1.68
N ILE A 5 -6.90 -0.50 -1.53
CA ILE A 5 -6.08 -0.77 -0.35
C ILE A 5 -4.63 -0.66 -0.78
N ILE A 6 -3.88 0.22 -0.14
CA ILE A 6 -2.46 0.45 -0.45
C ILE A 6 -1.61 -0.06 0.71
N LEU A 7 -0.57 -0.83 0.40
CA LEU A 7 0.34 -1.40 1.39
C LEU A 7 1.65 -0.65 1.41
N ASP A 8 2.12 -0.30 2.62
CA ASP A 8 3.48 0.22 2.79
C ASP A 8 4.49 -0.92 3.00
N ASN A 9 5.77 -0.57 3.18
CA ASN A 9 6.83 -1.53 3.37
C ASN A 9 6.60 -2.43 4.60
N GLU A 10 6.22 -1.84 5.73
CA GLU A 10 5.99 -2.62 6.96
C GLU A 10 4.81 -3.59 6.78
N ALA A 11 3.74 -3.16 6.10
CA ALA A 11 2.61 -4.03 5.80
C ALA A 11 3.04 -5.20 4.92
N VAL A 12 3.86 -4.96 3.91
CA VAL A 12 4.42 -6.02 3.05
C VAL A 12 5.25 -6.99 3.87
N GLN A 13 6.16 -6.50 4.71
CA GLN A 13 7.01 -7.35 5.55
C GLN A 13 6.16 -8.18 6.52
N ALA A 14 5.17 -7.57 7.14
CA ALA A 14 4.27 -8.25 8.07
C ALA A 14 3.46 -9.36 7.39
N LEU A 15 2.97 -9.13 6.19
CA LEU A 15 2.22 -10.13 5.42
C LEU A 15 3.12 -11.26 4.93
N ALA A 16 4.37 -10.98 4.64
CA ALA A 16 5.30 -11.96 4.07
C ALA A 16 5.73 -13.03 5.07
N SER A 17 5.74 -12.71 6.36
CA SER A 17 6.29 -13.62 7.39
C SER A 17 5.29 -13.85 8.52
N PRO A 18 4.82 -15.11 8.71
CA PRO A 18 3.98 -15.44 9.87
C PRO A 18 4.64 -15.17 11.22
N ALA A 19 5.97 -15.14 11.27
CA ALA A 19 6.72 -14.85 12.48
C ALA A 19 6.79 -13.35 12.81
N HIS A 20 6.43 -12.48 11.87
CA HIS A 20 6.43 -11.05 12.11
C HIS A 20 5.36 -10.69 13.15
N ARG A 21 5.72 -9.88 14.15
CA ARG A 21 4.81 -9.56 15.26
C ARG A 21 3.49 -8.90 14.81
N LYS A 22 3.50 -8.24 13.67
CA LYS A 22 2.32 -7.57 13.10
C LYS A 22 1.59 -8.40 12.05
N HIS A 23 2.02 -9.65 11.83
CA HIS A 23 1.45 -10.49 10.75
C HIS A 23 -0.07 -10.64 10.88
N ARG A 24 -0.54 -11.00 12.07
CA ARG A 24 -1.99 -11.20 12.30
C ARG A 24 -2.78 -9.92 12.07
N GLN A 25 -2.25 -8.80 12.54
CA GLN A 25 -2.91 -7.51 12.40
C GLN A 25 -3.03 -7.09 10.94
N ALA A 26 -1.94 -7.18 10.18
CA ALA A 26 -1.93 -6.83 8.76
C ALA A 26 -2.87 -7.74 7.96
N LEU A 27 -2.81 -9.05 8.21
CA LEU A 27 -3.67 -10.02 7.54
C LEU A 27 -5.14 -9.79 7.88
N ALA A 28 -5.44 -9.48 9.13
CA ALA A 28 -6.81 -9.20 9.58
C ALA A 28 -7.39 -7.98 8.86
N TYR A 29 -6.62 -6.91 8.69
CA TYR A 29 -7.07 -5.74 7.94
C TYR A 29 -7.45 -6.11 6.51
N LEU A 30 -6.59 -6.85 5.81
CA LEU A 30 -6.89 -7.30 4.45
C LEU A 30 -8.15 -8.17 4.39
N GLN A 31 -8.25 -9.13 5.29
CA GLN A 31 -9.39 -10.07 5.31
C GLN A 31 -10.70 -9.37 5.65
N VAL A 32 -10.71 -8.49 6.65
CA VAL A 32 -11.90 -7.75 7.05
C VAL A 32 -12.37 -6.84 5.91
N ILE A 33 -11.46 -6.10 5.30
CA ILE A 33 -11.79 -5.22 4.19
C ILE A 33 -12.29 -6.04 3.01
N ALA A 34 -11.60 -7.13 2.66
CA ALA A 34 -12.01 -8.02 1.56
C ALA A 34 -13.40 -8.61 1.82
N ASN A 35 -13.66 -9.11 3.01
CA ASN A 35 -14.94 -9.69 3.36
C ASN A 35 -16.10 -8.68 3.30
N ARG A 36 -15.87 -7.47 3.83
CA ARG A 36 -16.89 -6.41 3.77
C ARG A 36 -17.21 -6.00 2.34
N LYS A 37 -16.21 -5.99 1.48
CA LYS A 37 -16.30 -5.44 0.13
C LYS A 37 -16.58 -6.50 -0.92
N GLN A 38 -16.50 -7.77 -0.56
CA GLN A 38 -16.73 -8.88 -1.48
C GLN A 38 -18.15 -8.85 -2.06
N ARG A 39 -19.09 -8.24 -1.33
CA ARG A 39 -20.47 -8.06 -1.77
C ARG A 39 -20.66 -6.84 -2.68
N ALA A 40 -19.76 -5.87 -2.58
CA ALA A 40 -19.71 -4.72 -3.47
C ALA A 40 -18.52 -4.92 -4.39
N SER A 41 -18.75 -5.06 -5.67
CA SER A 41 -17.68 -5.22 -6.65
C SER A 41 -16.64 -4.09 -6.54
N GLY A 42 -15.36 -4.39 -6.80
CA GLY A 42 -14.34 -3.37 -6.99
C GLY A 42 -13.38 -3.13 -5.83
N ILE A 43 -13.03 -4.18 -5.06
CA ILE A 43 -11.89 -4.07 -4.15
C ILE A 43 -10.61 -4.37 -4.90
N GLN A 44 -9.61 -3.53 -4.70
CA GLN A 44 -8.28 -3.75 -5.26
C GLN A 44 -7.23 -3.45 -4.20
N ALA A 45 -6.41 -4.46 -3.89
CA ALA A 45 -5.21 -4.27 -3.08
C ALA A 45 -4.03 -4.02 -4.01
N VAL A 46 -3.26 -2.99 -3.74
CA VAL A 46 -2.10 -2.62 -4.56
C VAL A 46 -0.87 -2.42 -3.70
N VAL A 47 0.27 -2.68 -4.32
CA VAL A 47 1.56 -2.31 -3.77
C VAL A 47 2.27 -1.41 -4.78
N PRO A 48 2.68 -0.21 -4.38
CA PRO A 48 3.54 0.62 -5.23
C PRO A 48 4.86 -0.12 -5.48
N THR A 49 5.34 -0.13 -6.73
CA THR A 49 6.52 -0.93 -7.06
C THR A 49 7.78 -0.49 -6.31
N ALA A 50 7.90 0.80 -5.96
CA ALA A 50 9.00 1.27 -5.11
C ALA A 50 8.96 0.64 -3.71
N VAL A 51 7.77 0.34 -3.18
CA VAL A 51 7.61 -0.38 -1.92
C VAL A 51 8.14 -1.82 -2.05
N ARG A 52 7.87 -2.49 -3.17
CA ARG A 52 8.43 -3.83 -3.43
C ARG A 52 9.94 -3.80 -3.42
N VAL A 53 10.54 -2.80 -4.04
CA VAL A 53 12.01 -2.65 -4.08
C VAL A 53 12.55 -2.50 -2.66
N GLU A 54 11.97 -1.63 -1.87
CA GLU A 54 12.40 -1.41 -0.48
C GLU A 54 12.26 -2.66 0.37
N ALA A 55 11.16 -3.38 0.21
CA ALA A 55 10.89 -4.61 0.94
C ALA A 55 11.74 -5.80 0.47
N GLY A 56 12.26 -5.73 -0.75
CA GLY A 56 12.96 -6.86 -1.39
C GLY A 56 11.98 -7.91 -1.92
N TRP A 57 10.73 -7.53 -2.18
CA TRP A 57 9.71 -8.48 -2.64
C TRP A 57 9.93 -8.83 -4.10
N ASP A 58 10.41 -10.04 -4.31
CA ASP A 58 10.61 -10.64 -5.63
C ASP A 58 9.49 -11.66 -5.88
N ARG A 59 8.61 -11.35 -6.84
CA ARG A 59 7.48 -12.21 -7.17
C ARG A 59 7.89 -13.57 -7.74
N THR A 60 9.13 -13.72 -8.17
CA THR A 60 9.66 -14.97 -8.73
C THR A 60 10.32 -15.85 -7.67
N SER A 61 10.56 -15.33 -6.49
CA SER A 61 11.26 -16.05 -5.42
C SER A 61 10.30 -16.86 -4.55
N PRO A 62 10.60 -18.15 -4.25
CA PRO A 62 9.81 -18.95 -3.33
C PRO A 62 9.73 -18.37 -1.91
N ALA A 63 10.70 -17.56 -1.51
CA ALA A 63 10.69 -16.91 -0.20
C ALA A 63 9.47 -16.01 0.00
N TRP A 64 8.87 -15.53 -1.09
CA TRP A 64 7.69 -14.65 -1.08
C TRP A 64 6.40 -15.37 -1.45
N ALA A 65 6.38 -16.71 -1.42
CA ALA A 65 5.25 -17.51 -1.88
C ALA A 65 3.95 -17.16 -1.15
N LEU A 66 4.01 -16.91 0.16
CA LEU A 66 2.82 -16.56 0.94
C LEU A 66 2.17 -15.27 0.41
N LEU A 67 3.00 -14.25 0.22
CA LEU A 67 2.54 -12.94 -0.25
C LEU A 67 2.09 -13.00 -1.71
N ASN A 68 2.80 -13.80 -2.53
CA ASN A 68 2.46 -13.95 -3.94
C ASN A 68 1.11 -14.64 -4.18
N ARG A 69 0.58 -15.36 -3.19
CA ARG A 69 -0.75 -15.97 -3.27
C ARG A 69 -1.88 -14.98 -3.04
N LEU A 70 -1.56 -13.85 -2.43
CA LEU A 70 -2.55 -12.80 -2.21
C LEU A 70 -2.73 -12.01 -3.52
N ARG A 71 -3.96 -11.55 -3.75
CA ARG A 71 -4.26 -10.76 -4.95
C ARG A 71 -3.88 -9.30 -4.72
N ILE A 72 -2.58 -9.03 -4.78
CA ILE A 72 -2.02 -7.69 -4.64
C ILE A 72 -1.39 -7.30 -5.97
N THR A 73 -1.93 -6.26 -6.57
CA THR A 73 -1.49 -5.78 -7.89
C THR A 73 -0.39 -4.75 -7.73
N ASP A 74 0.55 -4.75 -8.67
CA ASP A 74 1.58 -3.71 -8.72
C ASP A 74 0.98 -2.40 -9.20
N SER A 75 1.37 -1.30 -8.55
CA SER A 75 1.16 0.05 -9.06
C SER A 75 2.53 0.59 -9.49
N SER A 76 2.74 0.71 -10.79
CA SER A 76 4.04 1.02 -11.35
C SER A 76 4.49 2.45 -11.05
N LEU A 77 5.76 2.62 -10.73
CA LEU A 77 6.40 3.93 -10.68
C LEU A 77 6.72 4.36 -12.12
N ASP A 78 5.67 4.67 -12.88
CA ASP A 78 5.81 5.15 -14.24
C ASP A 78 6.25 6.63 -14.25
N SER A 79 6.38 7.20 -15.45
CA SER A 79 6.90 8.57 -15.58
C SER A 79 6.02 9.61 -14.85
N PRO A 80 4.69 9.63 -14.99
CA PRO A 80 3.87 10.57 -14.21
C PRO A 80 3.98 10.35 -12.70
N ALA A 81 3.95 9.10 -12.26
CA ALA A 81 4.07 8.77 -10.84
C ALA A 81 5.44 9.18 -10.30
N ALA A 82 6.51 8.99 -11.07
CA ALA A 82 7.85 9.40 -10.69
C ALA A 82 7.95 10.92 -10.49
N SER A 83 7.35 11.70 -11.38
CA SER A 83 7.34 13.15 -11.25
C SER A 83 6.60 13.60 -9.98
N THR A 84 5.43 13.02 -9.72
CA THR A 84 4.66 13.31 -8.51
C THR A 84 5.42 12.90 -7.26
N ALA A 85 6.02 11.70 -7.24
CA ALA A 85 6.79 11.21 -6.11
C ALA A 85 8.02 12.07 -5.83
N ALA A 86 8.70 12.53 -6.87
CA ALA A 86 9.85 13.43 -6.72
C ALA A 86 9.45 14.74 -6.03
N ALA A 87 8.32 15.32 -6.41
CA ALA A 87 7.79 16.52 -5.78
C ALA A 87 7.43 16.28 -4.30
N ILE A 88 6.80 15.13 -3.99
CA ILE A 88 6.45 14.76 -2.62
C ILE A 88 7.70 14.62 -1.76
N ARG A 89 8.74 13.95 -2.26
CA ARG A 89 10.00 13.80 -1.52
C ARG A 89 10.63 15.16 -1.21
N SER A 90 10.62 16.05 -2.18
CA SER A 90 11.18 17.40 -2.02
C SER A 90 10.46 18.17 -0.93
N GLN A 91 9.14 18.03 -0.84
CA GLN A 91 8.31 18.78 0.13
C GLN A 91 8.25 18.13 1.50
N ALA A 92 8.15 16.80 1.55
CA ALA A 92 7.85 16.08 2.79
C ALA A 92 9.08 15.39 3.41
N GLY A 93 10.17 15.22 2.65
CA GLY A 93 11.37 14.57 3.16
C GLY A 93 11.20 13.07 3.43
N VAL A 94 10.28 12.42 2.75
CA VAL A 94 9.99 10.98 2.92
C VAL A 94 10.85 10.12 2.01
N SER A 95 10.84 8.79 2.23
CA SER A 95 11.53 7.84 1.36
C SER A 95 10.92 7.79 -0.04
N VAL A 96 11.65 7.20 -0.99
CA VAL A 96 11.12 6.95 -2.34
C VAL A 96 9.86 6.10 -2.29
N ALA A 97 9.87 5.05 -1.46
CA ALA A 97 8.71 4.17 -1.31
C ALA A 97 7.49 4.92 -0.77
N ASP A 98 7.66 5.71 0.27
CA ASP A 98 6.56 6.50 0.85
C ASP A 98 6.07 7.56 -0.13
N ALA A 99 6.98 8.21 -0.86
CA ALA A 99 6.60 9.17 -1.89
C ALA A 99 5.78 8.51 -3.02
N HIS A 100 6.11 7.28 -3.38
CA HIS A 100 5.33 6.52 -4.36
C HIS A 100 3.93 6.20 -3.84
N ILE A 101 3.80 5.87 -2.55
CA ILE A 101 2.48 5.71 -1.92
C ILE A 101 1.68 7.01 -2.07
N GLY A 102 2.29 8.14 -1.77
CA GLY A 102 1.64 9.45 -1.93
C GLY A 102 1.20 9.72 -3.36
N ALA A 103 2.01 9.35 -4.34
CA ALA A 103 1.66 9.48 -5.75
C ALA A 103 0.47 8.59 -6.14
N VAL A 104 0.41 7.36 -5.62
CA VAL A 104 -0.71 6.46 -5.85
C VAL A 104 -2.00 7.02 -5.24
N ILE A 105 -1.93 7.54 -4.03
CA ILE A 105 -3.08 8.20 -3.39
C ILE A 105 -3.58 9.35 -4.26
N GLY A 106 -2.67 10.22 -4.70
CA GLY A 106 -3.03 11.40 -5.49
C GLY A 106 -3.68 11.07 -6.84
N ALA A 107 -3.23 10.00 -7.49
CA ALA A 107 -3.74 9.58 -8.79
C ALA A 107 -4.98 8.70 -8.71
N ALA A 108 -5.34 8.19 -7.52
CA ALA A 108 -6.42 7.23 -7.37
C ALA A 108 -7.77 7.88 -7.68
N VAL A 109 -8.58 7.17 -8.46
CA VAL A 109 -9.96 7.55 -8.78
C VAL A 109 -10.97 6.69 -8.02
N ALA A 110 -10.49 5.88 -7.07
CA ALA A 110 -11.33 5.00 -6.27
C ALA A 110 -12.28 5.79 -5.38
N THR A 111 -13.44 5.21 -5.08
CA THR A 111 -14.44 5.83 -4.20
C THR A 111 -13.93 5.92 -2.76
N SER A 112 -13.15 4.95 -2.32
CA SER A 112 -12.53 4.98 -1.00
C SER A 112 -11.12 4.39 -1.06
N ILE A 113 -10.25 4.89 -0.18
CA ILE A 113 -8.83 4.50 -0.12
C ILE A 113 -8.49 4.16 1.33
N THR A 114 -7.84 3.03 1.53
CA THR A 114 -7.25 2.65 2.82
C THR A 114 -5.76 2.42 2.62
N VAL A 115 -4.93 3.00 3.49
CA VAL A 115 -3.50 2.73 3.52
C VAL A 115 -3.18 1.94 4.78
N VAL A 116 -2.58 0.76 4.64
CA VAL A 116 -2.09 -0.05 5.75
C VAL A 116 -0.63 0.30 5.98
N THR A 117 -0.32 0.87 7.13
CA THR A 117 0.96 1.51 7.36
C THR A 117 1.41 1.47 8.82
N SER A 118 2.72 1.44 9.03
CA SER A 118 3.33 1.66 10.35
C SER A 118 3.64 3.15 10.61
N ASP A 119 3.41 4.00 9.63
CA ASP A 119 3.73 5.43 9.71
C ASP A 119 2.51 6.30 9.37
N PRO A 120 1.47 6.26 10.23
CA PRO A 120 0.21 6.93 9.93
C PRO A 120 0.34 8.44 9.79
N ALA A 121 1.23 9.07 10.53
CA ALA A 121 1.40 10.53 10.46
C ALA A 121 1.90 10.97 9.09
N ASP A 122 2.91 10.28 8.53
CA ASP A 122 3.43 10.59 7.20
C ASP A 122 2.38 10.34 6.12
N MET A 123 1.62 9.24 6.24
CA MET A 123 0.58 8.91 5.26
C MET A 123 -0.53 9.96 5.26
N ARG A 124 -0.95 10.40 6.44
CA ARG A 124 -1.98 11.45 6.56
C ARG A 124 -1.50 12.77 5.96
N ARG A 125 -0.24 13.11 6.20
CA ARG A 125 0.36 14.32 5.65
C ARG A 125 0.42 14.27 4.12
N MET A 126 0.81 13.12 3.56
CA MET A 126 0.88 12.94 2.09
C MET A 126 -0.49 12.86 1.44
N ALA A 127 -1.51 12.39 2.14
CA ALA A 127 -2.88 12.34 1.62
C ALA A 127 -3.48 13.75 1.43
N GLY A 128 -3.00 14.73 2.19
CA GLY A 128 -3.51 16.10 2.11
C GLY A 128 -5.00 16.15 2.41
N ASP A 129 -5.76 16.77 1.52
CA ASP A 129 -7.20 16.90 1.65
C ASP A 129 -7.97 15.68 1.14
N LYS A 130 -7.30 14.72 0.54
CA LYS A 130 -7.96 13.54 0.01
C LYS A 130 -8.45 12.63 1.15
N PRO A 131 -9.71 12.19 1.14
CA PRO A 131 -10.22 11.33 2.20
C PRO A 131 -9.60 9.93 2.10
N VAL A 132 -8.76 9.61 3.06
CA VAL A 132 -8.05 8.33 3.14
C VAL A 132 -8.20 7.76 4.54
N THR A 133 -8.54 6.49 4.64
CA THR A 133 -8.52 5.76 5.89
C THR A 133 -7.11 5.25 6.15
N ILE A 134 -6.56 5.57 7.30
CA ILE A 134 -5.24 5.11 7.70
C ILE A 134 -5.40 3.93 8.66
N ALA A 135 -5.02 2.74 8.22
CA ALA A 135 -5.01 1.53 9.02
C ALA A 135 -3.61 1.34 9.61
N ALA A 136 -3.42 1.83 10.83
CA ALA A 136 -2.13 1.76 11.50
C ALA A 136 -1.85 0.35 12.02
N ILE A 137 -0.65 -0.14 11.78
CA ILE A 137 -0.18 -1.42 12.30
C ILE A 137 1.08 -1.30 13.15
#